data_ab87f7decf1c1cec13ef920a24f2e6c1
#
_entry.id   ab87f7decf1c1cec13ef920a24f2e6c1
#
_cell.length_a   1.000
_cell.length_b   1.000
_cell.length_c   1.000
_cell.angle_alpha   90.00
_cell.angle_beta   90.00
_cell.angle_gamma   90.00
#
_symmetry.space_group_name_H-M   'P 1'
#
loop_
_entity.id
_entity.type
_entity.pdbx_description
1 polymer ?
#
loop_
_entity_poly.entity_id
_entity_poly.type
_entity_poly.pdbx_seq_one_letter_code
_entity_poly.pdbx_strand_id
1 'polypeptide(L)'
;MITLIGRMSPGDLWAALTGPGNLDPLVTSVESGAVTLGVLICVGTPLAWLLARDRLPVPRVWEAGLLCALLLPPLVVGLLLVFMVGPYTWIGSILTWLHQSATNTFLALVIAEVYESAPYYVLGAQAAFASVDTSLEQQAGLLGDRPSRVFRRITLPLAAPGLAMSLAVAWARAIGAFGAVVIIAYHPFGIPMQIFTTLQETGLYTALPYALILLVVALPLPLAAYVWSARAERRRRG
;
A
#
# COMPACT_ATOMS: atom_id res chain seq x y z
N MET A 1 17.47 -1.29 16.37
CA MET A 1 18.01 -0.64 15.16
C MET A 1 19.51 -0.36 15.27
N ILE A 2 20.00 0.38 16.28
CA ILE A 2 21.43 0.70 16.49
C ILE A 2 22.30 -0.56 16.65
N THR A 3 21.83 -1.57 17.37
CA THR A 3 22.52 -2.86 17.56
C THR A 3 22.63 -3.72 16.29
N LEU A 4 21.72 -3.56 15.34
CA LEU A 4 21.75 -4.25 14.05
C LEU A 4 22.81 -3.65 13.12
N ILE A 5 22.88 -2.31 13.06
CA ILE A 5 23.87 -1.59 12.24
C ILE A 5 25.29 -1.81 12.75
N GLY A 6 25.48 -1.91 14.06
CA GLY A 6 26.82 -2.08 14.67
C GLY A 6 27.44 -3.48 14.50
N ARG A 7 26.70 -4.47 14.00
CA ARG A 7 27.19 -5.84 13.78
C ARG A 7 27.38 -6.23 12.30
N MET A 8 27.05 -5.32 11.38
CA MET A 8 27.20 -5.56 9.95
C MET A 8 28.42 -4.86 9.41
N SER A 9 29.19 -5.56 8.59
CA SER A 9 30.26 -4.92 7.84
C SER A 9 29.66 -4.21 6.59
N PRO A 10 30.23 -3.08 6.14
CA PRO A 10 29.84 -2.47 4.87
C PRO A 10 29.95 -3.44 3.70
N GLY A 11 30.84 -4.45 3.80
CA GLY A 11 31.03 -5.49 2.80
C GLY A 11 29.81 -6.42 2.67
N ASP A 12 29.10 -6.71 3.77
CA ASP A 12 27.89 -7.57 3.75
C ASP A 12 26.74 -6.88 3.02
N LEU A 13 26.58 -5.58 3.21
CA LEU A 13 25.59 -4.77 2.47
C LEU A 13 25.93 -4.70 0.99
N TRP A 14 27.21 -4.51 0.68
CA TRP A 14 27.68 -4.47 -0.71
C TRP A 14 27.47 -5.83 -1.41
N ALA A 15 27.79 -6.92 -0.74
CA ALA A 15 27.57 -8.26 -1.26
C ALA A 15 26.07 -8.58 -1.47
N ALA A 16 25.20 -8.12 -0.57
CA ALA A 16 23.74 -8.27 -0.71
C ALA A 16 23.17 -7.44 -1.87
N LEU A 17 23.80 -6.32 -2.22
CA LEU A 17 23.36 -5.48 -3.35
C LEU A 17 23.98 -5.91 -4.69
N THR A 18 25.20 -6.46 -4.71
CA THR A 18 25.94 -6.72 -5.93
C THR A 18 25.97 -8.20 -6.35
N GLY A 19 25.47 -9.10 -5.50
CA GLY A 19 25.36 -10.51 -5.84
C GLY A 19 24.42 -10.75 -7.04
N PRO A 20 24.70 -11.73 -7.90
CA PRO A 20 23.86 -12.04 -9.06
C PRO A 20 22.43 -12.43 -8.59
N GLY A 21 21.40 -11.75 -9.12
CA GLY A 21 20.00 -11.98 -8.78
C GLY A 21 19.54 -11.33 -7.47
N ASN A 22 20.42 -10.70 -6.68
CA ASN A 22 20.05 -10.10 -5.41
C ASN A 22 19.22 -8.81 -5.54
N LEU A 23 19.25 -8.16 -6.71
CA LEU A 23 18.44 -6.97 -7.00
C LEU A 23 17.02 -7.30 -7.45
N ASP A 24 16.76 -8.51 -7.94
CA ASP A 24 15.46 -8.92 -8.44
C ASP A 24 14.34 -8.76 -7.38
N PRO A 25 14.52 -9.16 -6.10
CA PRO A 25 13.52 -8.94 -5.06
C PRO A 25 13.28 -7.46 -4.75
N LEU A 26 14.31 -6.61 -4.90
CA LEU A 26 14.19 -5.17 -4.71
C LEU A 26 13.34 -4.55 -5.84
N VAL A 27 13.67 -4.87 -7.08
CA VAL A 27 12.94 -4.40 -8.27
C VAL A 27 11.48 -4.87 -8.18
N THR A 28 11.26 -6.16 -7.91
CA THR A 28 9.93 -6.74 -7.75
C THR A 28 9.10 -6.00 -6.68
N SER A 29 9.67 -5.75 -5.49
CA SER A 29 8.94 -5.04 -4.43
C SER A 29 8.63 -3.58 -4.79
N VAL A 30 9.55 -2.88 -5.44
CA VAL A 30 9.32 -1.48 -5.84
C VAL A 30 8.28 -1.41 -6.96
N GLU A 31 8.35 -2.29 -7.95
CA GLU A 31 7.39 -2.33 -9.04
C GLU A 31 5.99 -2.73 -8.56
N SER A 32 5.87 -3.80 -7.76
CA SER A 32 4.58 -4.23 -7.22
C SER A 32 3.97 -3.17 -6.31
N GLY A 33 4.77 -2.60 -5.41
CA GLY A 33 4.33 -1.51 -4.54
C GLY A 33 3.89 -0.27 -5.32
N ALA A 34 4.60 0.11 -6.40
CA ALA A 34 4.20 1.23 -7.25
C ALA A 34 2.87 0.95 -7.98
N VAL A 35 2.68 -0.25 -8.51
CA VAL A 35 1.41 -0.68 -9.13
C VAL A 35 0.29 -0.68 -8.10
N THR A 36 0.56 -1.23 -6.90
CA THR A 36 -0.37 -1.22 -5.77
C THR A 36 -0.82 0.20 -5.41
N LEU A 37 0.11 1.15 -5.27
CA LEU A 37 -0.24 2.55 -5.04
C LEU A 37 -1.07 3.13 -6.19
N GLY A 38 -0.75 2.81 -7.44
CA GLY A 38 -1.54 3.21 -8.60
C GLY A 38 -2.98 2.74 -8.50
N VAL A 39 -3.20 1.48 -8.14
CA VAL A 39 -4.54 0.90 -7.91
C VAL A 39 -5.25 1.62 -6.76
N LEU A 40 -4.58 1.84 -5.64
CA LEU A 40 -5.15 2.54 -4.49
C LEU A 40 -5.53 3.99 -4.83
N ILE A 41 -4.72 4.70 -5.59
CA ILE A 41 -5.06 6.05 -6.05
C ILE A 41 -6.28 6.02 -6.98
N CYS A 42 -6.31 5.11 -7.95
CA CYS A 42 -7.38 5.07 -8.95
C CYS A 42 -8.72 4.60 -8.37
N VAL A 43 -8.71 3.62 -7.47
CA VAL A 43 -9.92 2.99 -6.92
C VAL A 43 -10.19 3.45 -5.48
N GLY A 44 -9.17 3.48 -4.64
CA GLY A 44 -9.29 3.83 -3.24
C GLY A 44 -9.64 5.30 -3.01
N THR A 45 -9.08 6.23 -3.80
CA THR A 45 -9.37 7.67 -3.64
C THR A 45 -10.85 8.01 -3.91
N PRO A 46 -11.46 7.56 -5.04
CA PRO A 46 -12.90 7.74 -5.25
C PRO A 46 -13.74 7.09 -4.15
N LEU A 47 -13.39 5.87 -3.74
CA LEU A 47 -14.10 5.18 -2.66
C LEU A 47 -14.04 5.97 -1.35
N ALA A 48 -12.86 6.43 -0.95
CA ALA A 48 -12.65 7.23 0.25
C ALA A 48 -13.42 8.56 0.22
N TRP A 49 -13.47 9.22 -0.94
CA TRP A 49 -14.23 10.45 -1.10
C TRP A 49 -15.75 10.21 -1.03
N LEU A 50 -16.25 9.13 -1.63
CA LEU A 50 -17.66 8.75 -1.53
C LEU A 50 -18.06 8.41 -0.10
N LEU A 51 -17.21 7.71 0.65
CA LEU A 51 -17.40 7.43 2.08
C LEU A 51 -17.41 8.72 2.91
N ALA A 52 -16.44 9.62 2.68
CA ALA A 52 -16.35 10.89 3.41
C ALA A 52 -17.54 11.84 3.18
N ARG A 53 -18.30 11.65 2.11
CA ARG A 53 -19.47 12.46 1.75
C ARG A 53 -20.79 11.71 1.93
N ASP A 54 -20.80 10.55 2.59
CA ASP A 54 -22.00 9.70 2.81
C ASP A 54 -22.79 9.41 1.50
N ARG A 55 -22.05 9.29 0.37
CA ARG A 55 -22.67 9.09 -0.95
C ARG A 55 -22.83 7.63 -1.33
N LEU A 56 -22.30 6.70 -0.55
CA LEU A 56 -22.49 5.27 -0.77
C LEU A 56 -23.75 4.76 -0.08
N PRO A 57 -24.43 3.76 -0.68
CA PRO A 57 -25.48 3.05 0.04
C PRO A 57 -24.86 2.33 1.23
N VAL A 58 -25.47 2.49 2.42
CA VAL A 58 -25.05 1.85 3.67
C VAL A 58 -23.54 2.05 3.98
N PRO A 59 -23.07 3.31 4.16
CA PRO A 59 -21.64 3.61 4.31
C PRO A 59 -20.99 2.85 5.46
N ARG A 60 -21.71 2.61 6.54
CA ARG A 60 -21.24 1.84 7.72
C ARG A 60 -20.84 0.40 7.39
N VAL A 61 -21.49 -0.23 6.40
CA VAL A 61 -21.13 -1.59 5.98
C VAL A 61 -19.78 -1.61 5.26
N TRP A 62 -19.51 -0.61 4.44
CA TRP A 62 -18.20 -0.45 3.77
C TRP A 62 -17.08 -0.19 4.79
N GLU A 63 -17.31 0.71 5.74
CA GLU A 63 -16.37 0.98 6.82
C GLU A 63 -16.11 -0.25 7.68
N ALA A 64 -17.16 -0.95 8.08
CA ALA A 64 -17.03 -2.21 8.82
C ALA A 64 -16.25 -3.27 8.02
N GLY A 65 -16.50 -3.37 6.71
CA GLY A 65 -15.74 -4.27 5.83
C GLY A 65 -14.25 -3.91 5.78
N LEU A 66 -13.91 -2.64 5.66
CA LEU A 66 -12.52 -2.17 5.69
C LEU A 66 -11.86 -2.43 7.05
N LEU A 67 -12.58 -2.20 8.15
CA LEU A 67 -12.07 -2.50 9.49
C LEU A 67 -11.88 -4.00 9.71
N CYS A 68 -12.82 -4.84 9.24
CA CYS A 68 -12.66 -6.29 9.27
C CYS A 68 -11.43 -6.73 8.48
N ALA A 69 -11.24 -6.19 7.26
CA ALA A 69 -10.07 -6.49 6.45
C ALA A 69 -8.74 -6.11 7.15
N LEU A 70 -8.74 -4.99 7.87
CA LEU A 70 -7.56 -4.52 8.64
C LEU A 70 -7.25 -5.42 9.84
N LEU A 71 -8.28 -6.00 10.47
CA LEU A 71 -8.14 -6.82 11.68
C LEU A 71 -7.81 -8.29 11.37
N LEU A 72 -8.03 -8.75 10.13
CA LEU A 72 -7.74 -10.13 9.75
C LEU A 72 -6.23 -10.42 9.82
N PRO A 73 -5.81 -11.55 10.40
CA PRO A 73 -4.41 -11.97 10.36
C PRO A 73 -3.94 -12.16 8.91
N PRO A 74 -2.76 -11.63 8.53
CA PRO A 74 -2.29 -11.67 7.15
C PRO A 74 -2.23 -13.07 6.50
N LEU A 75 -1.88 -14.11 7.28
CA LEU A 75 -1.89 -15.49 6.79
C LEU A 75 -3.31 -15.96 6.43
N VAL A 76 -4.32 -15.58 7.23
CA VAL A 76 -5.72 -15.89 6.94
C VAL A 76 -6.17 -15.18 5.68
N VAL A 77 -5.73 -13.94 5.49
CA VAL A 77 -5.98 -13.18 4.25
C VAL A 77 -5.45 -13.93 3.04
N GLY A 78 -4.21 -14.44 3.09
CA GLY A 78 -3.64 -15.22 2.00
C GLY A 78 -4.49 -16.43 1.64
N LEU A 79 -4.98 -17.19 2.63
CA LEU A 79 -5.88 -18.32 2.42
C LEU A 79 -7.21 -17.88 1.79
N LEU A 80 -7.82 -16.81 2.31
CA LEU A 80 -9.07 -16.25 1.75
C LEU A 80 -8.88 -15.81 0.29
N LEU A 81 -7.77 -15.16 -0.04
CA LEU A 81 -7.48 -14.76 -1.41
C LEU A 81 -7.34 -15.97 -2.34
N VAL A 82 -6.67 -17.05 -1.91
CA VAL A 82 -6.62 -18.29 -2.71
C VAL A 82 -8.03 -18.85 -2.95
N PHE A 83 -8.89 -18.82 -1.95
CA PHE A 83 -10.29 -19.27 -2.10
C PHE A 83 -11.15 -18.31 -2.94
N MET A 84 -10.79 -17.02 -3.04
CA MET A 84 -11.53 -16.04 -3.83
C MET A 84 -11.08 -15.96 -5.29
N VAL A 85 -9.76 -15.93 -5.52
CA VAL A 85 -9.18 -15.68 -6.85
C VAL A 85 -8.34 -16.83 -7.37
N GLY A 86 -8.19 -17.92 -6.63
CA GLY A 86 -7.43 -19.11 -7.04
C GLY A 86 -8.00 -19.79 -8.29
N PRO A 87 -7.24 -20.67 -8.95
CA PRO A 87 -7.54 -21.19 -10.27
C PRO A 87 -8.87 -21.99 -10.36
N TYR A 88 -9.35 -22.48 -9.23
CA TYR A 88 -10.61 -23.26 -9.14
C TYR A 88 -11.85 -22.40 -8.84
N THR A 89 -11.71 -21.08 -8.82
CA THR A 89 -12.83 -20.17 -8.58
C THR A 89 -13.35 -19.58 -9.89
N TRP A 90 -14.55 -18.99 -9.88
CA TRP A 90 -15.09 -18.33 -11.07
C TRP A 90 -14.25 -17.10 -11.49
N ILE A 91 -13.69 -16.34 -10.52
CA ILE A 91 -12.77 -15.24 -10.81
C ILE A 91 -11.47 -15.80 -11.41
N GLY A 92 -10.92 -16.86 -10.81
CA GLY A 92 -9.72 -17.52 -11.30
C GLY A 92 -9.90 -18.09 -12.70
N SER A 93 -11.09 -18.64 -13.04
CA SER A 93 -11.38 -19.12 -14.39
C SER A 93 -11.40 -17.98 -15.43
N ILE A 94 -11.93 -16.81 -15.07
CA ILE A 94 -11.87 -15.62 -15.93
C ILE A 94 -10.42 -15.17 -16.13
N LEU A 95 -9.61 -15.13 -15.07
CA LEU A 95 -8.19 -14.79 -15.15
C LEU A 95 -7.42 -15.79 -16.03
N THR A 96 -7.69 -17.08 -15.89
CA THR A 96 -7.10 -18.13 -16.70
C THR A 96 -7.49 -17.95 -18.19
N TRP A 97 -8.73 -17.58 -18.47
CA TRP A 97 -9.19 -17.27 -19.84
C TRP A 97 -8.42 -16.07 -20.42
N LEU A 98 -8.06 -15.08 -19.60
CA LEU A 98 -7.21 -13.95 -19.96
C LEU A 98 -5.70 -14.30 -19.99
N HIS A 99 -5.33 -15.57 -19.91
CA HIS A 99 -3.93 -16.06 -19.81
C HIS A 99 -3.18 -15.47 -18.61
N GLN A 100 -3.90 -15.14 -17.53
CA GLN A 100 -3.34 -14.66 -16.27
C GLN A 100 -3.61 -15.69 -15.17
N SER A 101 -2.73 -15.75 -14.17
CA SER A 101 -2.94 -16.53 -12.96
C SER A 101 -2.96 -15.61 -11.75
N ALA A 102 -3.89 -15.86 -10.83
CA ALA A 102 -3.93 -15.15 -9.55
C ALA A 102 -3.13 -15.84 -8.46
N THR A 103 -2.28 -16.81 -8.81
CA THR A 103 -1.39 -17.48 -7.86
C THR A 103 0.01 -17.60 -8.43
N ASN A 104 1.02 -17.35 -7.60
CA ASN A 104 2.44 -17.38 -7.98
C ASN A 104 2.77 -16.53 -9.22
N THR A 105 2.25 -15.30 -9.25
CA THR A 105 2.50 -14.33 -10.32
C THR A 105 2.66 -12.93 -9.73
N PHE A 106 3.19 -12.02 -10.53
CA PHE A 106 3.24 -10.60 -10.18
C PHE A 106 1.84 -10.02 -9.88
N LEU A 107 0.81 -10.47 -10.62
CA LEU A 107 -0.57 -10.07 -10.35
C LEU A 107 -1.05 -10.54 -8.96
N ALA A 108 -0.73 -11.78 -8.57
CA ALA A 108 -1.06 -12.32 -7.25
C ALA A 108 -0.38 -11.50 -6.13
N LEU A 109 0.87 -11.10 -6.34
CA LEU A 109 1.61 -10.24 -5.42
C LEU A 109 0.91 -8.89 -5.25
N VAL A 110 0.55 -8.23 -6.35
CA VAL A 110 -0.18 -6.94 -6.31
C VAL A 110 -1.55 -7.09 -5.63
N ILE A 111 -2.30 -8.17 -5.90
CA ILE A 111 -3.59 -8.43 -5.24
C ILE A 111 -3.42 -8.53 -3.71
N ALA A 112 -2.41 -9.27 -3.25
CA ALA A 112 -2.12 -9.41 -1.83
C ALA A 112 -1.72 -8.06 -1.19
N GLU A 113 -0.84 -7.30 -1.85
CA GLU A 113 -0.41 -5.98 -1.40
C GLU A 113 -1.56 -4.97 -1.36
N VAL A 114 -2.42 -4.95 -2.39
CA VAL A 114 -3.63 -4.10 -2.42
C VAL A 114 -4.55 -4.45 -1.25
N TYR A 115 -4.83 -5.74 -1.02
CA TYR A 115 -5.68 -6.14 0.08
C TYR A 115 -5.10 -5.70 1.44
N GLU A 116 -3.81 -5.93 1.69
CA GLU A 116 -3.17 -5.57 2.96
C GLU A 116 -3.06 -4.05 3.17
N SER A 117 -2.95 -3.24 2.12
CA SER A 117 -2.73 -1.80 2.20
C SER A 117 -3.99 -0.96 2.01
N ALA A 118 -5.02 -1.47 1.32
CA ALA A 118 -6.24 -0.73 1.01
C ALA A 118 -6.98 -0.18 2.24
N PRO A 119 -7.17 -0.91 3.35
CA PRO A 119 -7.85 -0.37 4.51
C PRO A 119 -7.12 0.86 5.09
N TYR A 120 -5.79 0.81 5.15
CA TYR A 120 -4.98 1.93 5.65
C TYR A 120 -5.11 3.16 4.78
N TYR A 121 -5.07 2.96 3.45
CA TYR A 121 -5.22 4.06 2.51
C TYR A 121 -6.63 4.64 2.53
N VAL A 122 -7.65 3.80 2.38
CA VAL A 122 -9.03 4.25 2.21
C VAL A 122 -9.55 4.94 3.48
N LEU A 123 -9.33 4.37 4.66
CA LEU A 123 -9.76 4.99 5.93
C LEU A 123 -9.01 6.30 6.21
N GLY A 124 -7.70 6.34 5.96
CA GLY A 124 -6.91 7.55 6.12
C GLY A 124 -7.28 8.63 5.10
N ALA A 125 -7.53 8.26 3.84
CA ALA A 125 -7.99 9.17 2.80
C ALA A 125 -9.43 9.67 3.07
N GLN A 126 -10.32 8.81 3.59
CA GLN A 126 -11.65 9.20 4.05
C GLN A 126 -11.56 10.27 5.13
N ALA A 127 -10.71 10.08 6.15
CA ALA A 127 -10.49 11.08 7.20
C ALA A 127 -9.93 12.40 6.64
N ALA A 128 -9.01 12.32 5.65
CA ALA A 128 -8.49 13.50 4.98
C ALA A 128 -9.56 14.26 4.20
N PHE A 129 -10.45 13.58 3.48
CA PHE A 129 -11.58 14.23 2.82
C PHE A 129 -12.62 14.75 3.79
N ALA A 130 -12.92 14.04 4.87
CA ALA A 130 -13.86 14.47 5.91
C ALA A 130 -13.40 15.73 6.63
N SER A 131 -12.08 15.99 6.72
CA SER A 131 -11.53 17.20 7.31
C SER A 131 -11.72 18.47 6.47
N VAL A 132 -12.12 18.34 5.21
CA VAL A 132 -12.39 19.47 4.31
C VAL A 132 -13.80 19.99 4.56
N ASP A 133 -13.91 21.29 4.90
CA ASP A 133 -15.19 21.93 5.15
C ASP A 133 -16.08 21.93 3.90
N THR A 134 -17.22 21.26 4.00
CA THR A 134 -18.20 21.16 2.92
C THR A 134 -18.84 22.50 2.56
N SER A 135 -18.80 23.49 3.45
CA SER A 135 -19.29 24.85 3.17
C SER A 135 -18.53 25.50 2.01
N LEU A 136 -17.22 25.27 1.90
CA LEU A 136 -16.38 25.76 0.79
C LEU A 136 -16.80 25.14 -0.55
N GLU A 137 -17.13 23.85 -0.54
CA GLU A 137 -17.62 23.16 -1.75
C GLU A 137 -18.99 23.70 -2.19
N GLN A 138 -19.89 23.95 -1.21
CA GLN A 138 -21.22 24.50 -1.47
C GLN A 138 -21.15 25.94 -2.00
N GLN A 139 -20.32 26.79 -1.40
CA GLN A 139 -20.12 28.17 -1.85
C GLN A 139 -19.61 28.23 -3.30
N ALA A 140 -18.62 27.39 -3.63
CA ALA A 140 -18.12 27.31 -5.02
C ALA A 140 -19.20 26.83 -5.99
N GLY A 141 -20.05 25.89 -5.55
CA GLY A 141 -21.21 25.44 -6.35
C GLY A 141 -22.23 26.56 -6.58
N LEU A 142 -22.52 27.40 -5.57
CA LEU A 142 -23.40 28.56 -5.70
C LEU A 142 -22.84 29.62 -6.67
N LEU A 143 -21.52 29.73 -6.78
CA LEU A 143 -20.83 30.59 -7.75
C LEU A 143 -20.78 30.00 -9.17
N GLY A 144 -21.39 28.82 -9.39
CA GLY A 144 -21.52 28.20 -10.71
C GLY A 144 -20.38 27.24 -11.09
N ASP A 145 -19.48 26.89 -10.16
CA ASP A 145 -18.45 25.92 -10.41
C ASP A 145 -19.02 24.50 -10.53
N ARG A 146 -18.57 23.75 -11.56
CA ARG A 146 -18.96 22.35 -11.77
C ARG A 146 -18.34 21.46 -10.66
N PRO A 147 -18.99 20.35 -10.23
CA PRO A 147 -18.50 19.48 -9.16
C PRO A 147 -17.06 18.98 -9.38
N SER A 148 -16.69 18.67 -10.62
CA SER A 148 -15.32 18.25 -10.96
C SER A 148 -14.27 19.36 -10.75
N ARG A 149 -14.67 20.64 -10.96
CA ARG A 149 -13.80 21.79 -10.72
C ARG A 149 -13.66 22.07 -9.23
N VAL A 150 -14.75 21.99 -8.48
CA VAL A 150 -14.76 22.09 -7.02
C VAL A 150 -13.83 21.02 -6.42
N PHE A 151 -13.98 19.77 -6.84
CA PHE A 151 -13.12 18.68 -6.38
C PHE A 151 -11.64 18.96 -6.63
N ARG A 152 -11.27 19.35 -7.85
CA ARG A 152 -9.85 19.57 -8.23
C ARG A 152 -9.25 20.82 -7.62
N ARG A 153 -10.02 21.88 -7.39
CA ARG A 153 -9.52 23.19 -6.95
C ARG A 153 -9.66 23.42 -5.46
N ILE A 154 -10.57 22.74 -4.80
CA ILE A 154 -10.87 22.92 -3.37
C ILE A 154 -10.63 21.62 -2.59
N THR A 155 -11.43 20.60 -2.86
CA THR A 155 -11.41 19.37 -2.07
C THR A 155 -10.06 18.67 -2.09
N LEU A 156 -9.54 18.39 -3.29
CA LEU A 156 -8.28 17.64 -3.46
C LEU A 156 -7.06 18.38 -2.88
N PRO A 157 -6.83 19.67 -3.16
CA PRO A 157 -5.69 20.39 -2.57
C PRO A 157 -5.78 20.56 -1.05
N LEU A 158 -6.99 20.67 -0.51
CA LEU A 158 -7.18 20.77 0.94
C LEU A 158 -6.98 19.41 1.64
N ALA A 159 -7.38 18.31 1.02
CA ALA A 159 -7.17 16.97 1.53
C ALA A 159 -5.74 16.44 1.27
N ALA A 160 -4.98 17.03 0.33
CA ALA A 160 -3.72 16.50 -0.17
C ALA A 160 -2.69 16.14 0.93
N PRO A 161 -2.49 16.90 2.01
CA PRO A 161 -1.55 16.51 3.06
C PRO A 161 -1.95 15.20 3.75
N GLY A 162 -3.24 15.01 4.05
CA GLY A 162 -3.76 13.78 4.63
C GLY A 162 -3.72 12.60 3.66
N LEU A 163 -4.04 12.85 2.38
CA LEU A 163 -3.94 11.84 1.32
C LEU A 163 -2.50 11.34 1.14
N ALA A 164 -1.53 12.25 1.13
CA ALA A 164 -0.12 11.89 1.02
C ALA A 164 0.35 11.03 2.20
N MET A 165 -0.10 11.37 3.42
CA MET A 165 0.21 10.59 4.61
C MET A 165 -0.41 9.18 4.55
N SER A 166 -1.68 9.08 4.14
CA SER A 166 -2.37 7.80 3.97
C SER A 166 -1.69 6.93 2.90
N LEU A 167 -1.29 7.55 1.77
CA LEU A 167 -0.57 6.87 0.70
C LEU A 167 0.80 6.37 1.17
N ALA A 168 1.49 7.16 1.98
CA ALA A 168 2.78 6.79 2.54
C ALA A 168 2.69 5.62 3.52
N VAL A 169 1.63 5.58 4.35
CA VAL A 169 1.36 4.43 5.22
C VAL A 169 1.02 3.19 4.38
N ALA A 170 0.20 3.35 3.33
CA ALA A 170 -0.14 2.26 2.41
C ALA A 170 1.11 1.72 1.68
N TRP A 171 2.05 2.58 1.27
CA TRP A 171 3.33 2.17 0.71
C TRP A 171 4.11 1.28 1.67
N ALA A 172 4.29 1.73 2.91
CA ALA A 172 5.02 0.97 3.92
C ALA A 172 4.36 -0.40 4.20
N ARG A 173 3.02 -0.46 4.14
CA ARG A 173 2.25 -1.71 4.26
C ARG A 173 2.41 -2.62 3.05
N ALA A 174 2.33 -2.08 1.83
CA ALA A 174 2.51 -2.84 0.59
C ALA A 174 3.91 -3.45 0.50
N ILE A 175 4.96 -2.63 0.65
CA ILE A 175 6.37 -3.09 0.62
C ILE A 175 6.68 -4.10 1.73
N GLY A 176 6.02 -4.01 2.88
CA GLY A 176 6.19 -4.93 4.00
C GLY A 176 5.22 -6.12 3.99
N ALA A 177 4.39 -6.26 2.97
CA ALA A 177 3.42 -7.35 2.88
C ALA A 177 4.15 -8.70 2.80
N PHE A 178 3.85 -9.59 3.74
CA PHE A 178 4.47 -10.92 3.82
C PHE A 178 3.43 -12.02 4.03
N GLY A 179 2.52 -11.84 4.99
CA GLY A 179 1.68 -12.93 5.44
C GLY A 179 0.70 -13.45 4.38
N ALA A 180 0.06 -12.56 3.62
CA ALA A 180 -0.77 -12.96 2.49
C ALA A 180 0.09 -13.42 1.31
N VAL A 181 1.19 -12.72 1.05
CA VAL A 181 2.10 -12.98 -0.08
C VAL A 181 2.68 -14.39 -0.02
N VAL A 182 3.15 -14.86 1.13
CA VAL A 182 3.74 -16.19 1.28
C VAL A 182 2.78 -17.33 0.90
N ILE A 183 1.48 -17.08 0.96
CA ILE A 183 0.44 -18.07 0.63
C ILE A 183 0.04 -17.99 -0.85
N ILE A 184 -0.20 -16.78 -1.39
CA ILE A 184 -0.78 -16.63 -2.74
C ILE A 184 0.26 -16.35 -3.82
N ALA A 185 1.39 -15.71 -3.46
CA ALA A 185 2.40 -15.20 -4.40
C ALA A 185 3.81 -15.49 -3.93
N TYR A 186 4.13 -16.77 -3.69
CA TYR A 186 5.48 -17.16 -3.28
C TYR A 186 6.54 -16.72 -4.31
N HIS A 187 6.22 -16.74 -5.59
CA HIS A 187 7.01 -16.19 -6.69
C HIS A 187 6.17 -15.16 -7.49
N PRO A 188 6.78 -14.06 -8.00
CA PRO A 188 8.19 -13.63 -7.86
C PRO A 188 8.50 -13.14 -6.44
N PHE A 189 9.75 -13.35 -5.99
CA PHE A 189 10.16 -12.89 -4.66
C PHE A 189 10.20 -11.37 -4.57
N GLY A 190 9.50 -10.82 -3.55
CA GLY A 190 9.77 -9.49 -3.04
C GLY A 190 10.80 -9.54 -1.90
N ILE A 191 11.23 -8.38 -1.42
CA ILE A 191 12.22 -8.28 -0.31
C ILE A 191 11.76 -9.02 0.96
N PRO A 192 10.48 -8.92 1.43
CA PRO A 192 10.05 -9.66 2.61
C PRO A 192 10.20 -11.18 2.46
N MET A 193 9.93 -11.69 1.24
CA MET A 193 10.07 -13.10 0.94
C MET A 193 11.54 -13.52 0.90
N GLN A 194 12.42 -12.68 0.32
CA GLN A 194 13.86 -12.90 0.33
C GLN A 194 14.43 -12.93 1.75
N ILE A 195 13.97 -12.04 2.64
CA ILE A 195 14.36 -12.07 4.07
C ILE A 195 13.99 -13.40 4.69
N PHE A 196 12.77 -13.87 4.45
CA PHE A 196 12.26 -15.11 5.03
C PHE A 196 13.03 -16.33 4.53
N THR A 197 13.23 -16.48 3.22
CA THR A 197 13.96 -17.62 2.64
C THR A 197 15.42 -17.63 3.09
N THR A 198 16.09 -16.47 3.03
CA THR A 198 17.49 -16.35 3.51
C THR A 198 17.61 -16.68 5.00
N LEU A 199 16.65 -16.24 5.82
CA LEU A 199 16.62 -16.57 7.25
C LEU A 199 16.53 -18.08 7.49
N GLN A 200 15.70 -18.78 6.70
CA GLN A 200 15.48 -20.22 6.84
C GLN A 200 16.70 -21.06 6.33
N GLU A 201 17.30 -20.62 5.21
CA GLU A 201 18.36 -21.39 4.55
C GLU A 201 19.75 -21.11 5.10
N THR A 202 20.06 -19.88 5.41
CA THR A 202 21.44 -19.44 5.75
C THR A 202 21.56 -18.74 7.11
N GLY A 203 20.42 -18.40 7.73
CA GLY A 203 20.36 -17.88 9.07
C GLY A 203 20.28 -16.34 9.19
N LEU A 204 20.27 -15.88 10.44
CA LEU A 204 19.95 -14.49 10.77
C LEU A 204 20.92 -13.47 10.16
N TYR A 205 22.23 -13.74 10.21
CA TYR A 205 23.23 -12.75 9.80
C TYR A 205 23.19 -12.43 8.29
N THR A 206 22.87 -13.41 7.48
CA THR A 206 22.74 -13.27 6.03
C THR A 206 21.42 -12.62 5.60
N ALA A 207 20.36 -12.70 6.44
CA ALA A 207 19.08 -12.05 6.19
C ALA A 207 19.06 -10.55 6.58
N LEU A 208 19.95 -10.12 7.50
CA LEU A 208 20.00 -8.74 7.99
C LEU A 208 20.19 -7.68 6.90
N PRO A 209 21.08 -7.84 5.90
CA PRO A 209 21.23 -6.88 4.82
C PRO A 209 19.93 -6.60 4.07
N TYR A 210 19.16 -7.65 3.75
CA TYR A 210 17.86 -7.50 3.08
C TYR A 210 16.83 -6.77 3.95
N ALA A 211 16.86 -6.99 5.27
CA ALA A 211 16.02 -6.24 6.19
C ALA A 211 16.36 -4.74 6.22
N LEU A 212 17.65 -4.37 6.12
CA LEU A 212 18.05 -2.97 6.01
C LEU A 212 17.64 -2.37 4.65
N ILE A 213 17.77 -3.11 3.55
CA ILE A 213 17.31 -2.69 2.22
C ILE A 213 15.80 -2.42 2.28
N LEU A 214 15.02 -3.31 2.89
CA LEU A 214 13.59 -3.11 3.07
C LEU A 214 13.28 -1.79 3.80
N LEU A 215 14.00 -1.48 4.87
CA LEU A 215 13.82 -0.23 5.62
C LEU A 215 14.17 1.00 4.77
N VAL A 216 15.26 0.93 4.01
CA VAL A 216 15.70 2.02 3.12
C VAL A 216 14.67 2.27 2.02
N VAL A 217 13.97 1.26 1.55
CA VAL A 217 12.92 1.39 0.51
C VAL A 217 11.59 1.84 1.12
N ALA A 218 11.22 1.29 2.29
CA ALA A 218 9.91 1.55 2.89
C ALA A 218 9.80 2.93 3.55
N LEU A 219 10.88 3.45 4.18
CA LEU A 219 10.83 4.65 5.01
C LEU A 219 10.85 6.01 4.27
N PRO A 220 11.50 6.19 3.11
CA PRO A 220 11.63 7.51 2.48
C PRO A 220 10.28 8.17 2.18
N LEU A 221 9.32 7.42 1.66
CA LEU A 221 8.01 7.96 1.31
C LEU A 221 7.21 8.44 2.53
N PRO A 222 7.08 7.66 3.64
CA PRO A 222 6.49 8.14 4.88
C PRO A 222 7.18 9.37 5.49
N LEU A 223 8.51 9.39 5.49
CA LEU A 223 9.25 10.53 6.01
C LEU A 223 9.05 11.78 5.17
N ALA A 224 9.09 11.65 3.84
CA ALA A 224 8.83 12.76 2.93
C ALA A 224 7.39 13.30 3.07
N ALA A 225 6.40 12.41 3.14
CA ALA A 225 5.01 12.77 3.35
C ALA A 225 4.79 13.48 4.69
N TYR A 226 5.42 12.99 5.76
CA TYR A 226 5.36 13.62 7.08
C TYR A 226 5.93 15.05 7.07
N VAL A 227 7.13 15.23 6.50
CA VAL A 227 7.76 16.56 6.42
C VAL A 227 6.92 17.51 5.56
N TRP A 228 6.36 17.02 4.47
CA TRP A 228 5.52 17.82 3.58
C TRP A 228 4.20 18.22 4.25
N SER A 229 3.50 17.29 4.90
CA SER A 229 2.24 17.57 5.61
C SER A 229 2.43 18.58 6.74
N ALA A 230 3.50 18.42 7.54
CA ALA A 230 3.83 19.37 8.60
C ALA A 230 4.11 20.79 8.08
N ARG A 231 4.76 20.93 6.92
CA ARG A 231 4.96 22.24 6.26
C ARG A 231 3.66 22.83 5.73
N ALA A 232 2.78 22.01 5.17
CA ALA A 232 1.49 22.45 4.66
C ALA A 232 0.57 22.98 5.77
N GLU A 233 0.55 22.32 6.94
CA GLU A 233 -0.20 22.77 8.11
C GLU A 233 0.30 24.11 8.66
N ARG A 234 1.63 24.30 8.73
CA ARG A 234 2.23 25.58 9.17
C ARG A 234 1.82 26.74 8.28
N ARG A 235 1.79 26.52 6.95
CA ARG A 235 1.37 27.56 5.98
C ARG A 235 -0.11 27.93 6.06
N ARG A 236 -0.97 27.08 6.68
CA ARG A 236 -2.39 27.36 6.86
C ARG A 236 -2.68 28.13 8.16
N ARG A 237 -1.75 28.11 9.11
CA ARG A 237 -1.89 28.77 10.42
C ARG A 237 -1.28 30.17 10.48
N GLY A 238 -0.42 30.54 9.55
CA GLY A 238 0.19 31.87 9.38
C GLY A 238 -0.48 32.64 8.23
#